data_98f960261a199443e9ce4f9e78822d66
#
_entry.id   98f960261a199443e9ce4f9e78822d66
#
_cell.length_a   1.000
_cell.length_b   1.000
_cell.length_c   1.000
_cell.angle_alpha   90.00
_cell.angle_beta   90.00
_cell.angle_gamma   90.00
#
_symmetry.space_group_name_H-M   'P 1'
#
loop_
_entity.id
_entity.type
_entity.pdbx_description
1 polymer ?
#
loop_
_entity_poly.entity_id
_entity_poly.type
_entity_poly.pdbx_seq_one_letter_code
_entity_poly.pdbx_strand_id
1 'polypeptide(L)'
;YDEKNEVAEFFGNVNLLKGKNETSKTTYLKLDLKNKENFAKENFMMDKEAEIWMQNKTSCSDQKYYRTKNSVVSSCNIENPDWKIKYTNGKLNKETKFLHLFNPVFYVGNFPVLYLPYFGFPTDKTRRTGLLIPEVGYISKEGFYYKQPIYFAPYESWDLQLDPQVRSTRGFGIYATFRFADSPYSYGEIRGGVFDNFKRAQEKLEYKNEKHHGYEFDYD
;
A
#
# COMPACT_ATOMS: atom_id res chain seq x y z
N TYR A 1 -8.85 13.16 35.85
CA TYR A 1 -9.07 14.33 34.97
C TYR A 1 -8.49 15.58 35.66
N ASP A 2 -7.69 16.33 34.91
CA ASP A 2 -7.15 17.62 35.34
C ASP A 2 -7.91 18.74 34.62
N GLU A 3 -8.84 19.39 35.38
CA GLU A 3 -9.68 20.45 34.81
C GLU A 3 -8.88 21.69 34.38
N LYS A 4 -7.79 22.02 35.09
CA LYS A 4 -6.98 23.21 34.82
C LYS A 4 -6.23 23.11 33.49
N ASN A 5 -5.79 21.91 33.14
CA ASN A 5 -5.06 21.64 31.92
C ASN A 5 -5.92 20.98 30.84
N GLU A 6 -7.18 20.67 31.13
CA GLU A 6 -8.11 19.97 30.24
C GLU A 6 -7.55 18.62 29.74
N VAL A 7 -6.87 17.87 30.63
CA VAL A 7 -6.23 16.59 30.34
C VAL A 7 -6.93 15.45 31.04
N ALA A 8 -7.26 14.40 30.31
CA ALA A 8 -7.78 13.14 30.85
C ALA A 8 -6.79 12.00 30.61
N GLU A 9 -6.53 11.19 31.63
CA GLU A 9 -5.69 10.01 31.54
C GLU A 9 -6.48 8.76 31.94
N PHE A 10 -6.33 7.71 31.15
CA PHE A 10 -6.98 6.42 31.32
C PHE A 10 -5.95 5.31 31.35
N PHE A 11 -6.12 4.34 32.22
CA PHE A 11 -5.19 3.24 32.44
C PHE A 11 -5.92 1.89 32.38
N GLY A 12 -5.23 0.85 31.97
CA GLY A 12 -5.73 -0.51 31.88
C GLY A 12 -6.29 -0.84 30.51
N ASN A 13 -7.39 -1.55 30.43
CA ASN A 13 -8.02 -1.95 29.17
C ASN A 13 -8.97 -0.86 28.64
N VAL A 14 -8.41 0.18 28.04
CA VAL A 14 -9.18 1.29 27.49
C VAL A 14 -9.67 0.94 26.09
N ASN A 15 -10.99 0.97 25.88
CA ASN A 15 -11.61 0.77 24.58
C ASN A 15 -12.12 2.11 24.05
N LEU A 16 -11.72 2.47 22.84
CA LEU A 16 -12.14 3.67 22.14
C LEU A 16 -12.95 3.27 20.91
N LEU A 17 -14.09 3.90 20.77
CA LEU A 17 -14.93 3.83 19.58
C LEU A 17 -14.94 5.21 18.94
N LYS A 18 -14.47 5.31 17.70
CA LYS A 18 -14.50 6.55 16.94
C LYS A 18 -15.35 6.37 15.70
N GLY A 19 -16.53 6.98 15.76
CA GLY A 19 -17.55 6.74 14.72
C GLY A 19 -18.05 5.28 14.73
N LYS A 20 -18.45 4.78 13.56
CA LYS A 20 -18.93 3.40 13.37
C LYS A 20 -17.82 2.45 12.91
N ASN A 21 -16.71 2.98 12.40
CA ASN A 21 -15.72 2.22 11.61
C ASN A 21 -14.37 2.00 12.31
N GLU A 22 -14.01 2.88 13.26
CA GLU A 22 -12.73 2.77 13.96
C GLU A 22 -12.91 2.26 15.38
N THR A 23 -12.23 1.17 15.72
CA THR A 23 -12.13 0.65 17.09
C THR A 23 -10.67 0.62 17.52
N SER A 24 -10.40 1.03 18.77
CA SER A 24 -9.06 0.99 19.32
C SER A 24 -9.06 0.45 20.75
N LYS A 25 -8.08 -0.38 21.07
CA LYS A 25 -7.82 -0.90 22.42
C LYS A 25 -6.41 -0.50 22.84
N THR A 26 -6.25 0.03 24.05
CA THR A 26 -4.94 0.49 24.52
C THR A 26 -4.79 0.28 26.03
N THR A 27 -3.56 0.13 26.50
CA THR A 27 -3.24 0.02 27.93
C THR A 27 -3.12 1.36 28.63
N TYR A 28 -2.85 2.41 27.89
CA TYR A 28 -2.78 3.78 28.40
C TYR A 28 -3.23 4.77 27.35
N LEU A 29 -4.09 5.70 27.73
CA LEU A 29 -4.57 6.79 26.90
C LEU A 29 -4.50 8.11 27.63
N LYS A 30 -3.87 9.11 27.03
CA LYS A 30 -3.90 10.51 27.44
C LYS A 30 -4.62 11.31 26.36
N LEU A 31 -5.62 12.07 26.80
CA LEU A 31 -6.38 13.00 25.96
C LEU A 31 -6.08 14.42 26.40
N ASP A 32 -5.60 15.24 25.51
CA ASP A 32 -5.49 16.69 25.66
C ASP A 32 -6.66 17.32 24.90
N LEU A 33 -7.66 17.74 25.63
CA LEU A 33 -8.91 18.29 25.08
C LEU A 33 -8.70 19.70 24.52
N LYS A 34 -7.79 20.46 25.10
CA LYS A 34 -7.44 21.81 24.66
C LYS A 34 -6.77 21.82 23.30
N ASN A 35 -5.77 20.97 23.13
CA ASN A 35 -4.99 20.85 21.87
C ASN A 35 -5.61 19.85 20.90
N LYS A 36 -6.64 19.11 21.30
CA LYS A 36 -7.26 18.01 20.54
C LYS A 36 -6.24 16.95 20.12
N GLU A 37 -5.34 16.64 21.03
CA GLU A 37 -4.30 15.61 20.84
C GLU A 37 -4.58 14.40 21.72
N ASN A 38 -4.17 13.24 21.26
CA ASN A 38 -4.16 12.05 22.08
C ASN A 38 -2.82 11.30 21.95
N PHE A 39 -2.48 10.61 23.03
CA PHE A 39 -1.33 9.73 23.08
C PHE A 39 -1.76 8.40 23.69
N ALA A 40 -1.38 7.29 23.04
CA ALA A 40 -1.68 5.95 23.52
C ALA A 40 -0.45 5.05 23.51
N LYS A 41 -0.42 4.08 24.45
CA LYS A 41 0.61 3.03 24.51
C LYS A 41 -0.04 1.67 24.27
N GLU A 42 0.71 0.80 23.59
CA GLU A 42 0.26 -0.57 23.25
C GLU A 42 -1.13 -0.55 22.63
N ASN A 43 -1.25 0.26 21.58
CA ASN A 43 -2.52 0.52 20.95
C ASN A 43 -2.74 -0.47 19.78
N PHE A 44 -3.86 -1.19 19.85
CA PHE A 44 -4.40 -1.96 18.75
C PHE A 44 -5.55 -1.17 18.12
N MET A 45 -5.48 -0.88 16.84
CA MET A 45 -6.50 -0.16 16.09
C MET A 45 -6.98 -1.01 14.92
N MET A 46 -8.29 -1.03 14.71
CA MET A 46 -8.93 -1.65 13.53
C MET A 46 -9.77 -0.58 12.83
N ASP A 47 -9.50 -0.40 11.54
CA ASP A 47 -10.29 0.41 10.64
C ASP A 47 -11.08 -0.51 9.71
N LYS A 48 -12.41 -0.51 9.87
CA LYS A 48 -13.31 -1.38 9.10
C LYS A 48 -13.51 -0.89 7.66
N GLU A 49 -13.34 0.40 7.40
CA GLU A 49 -13.47 0.98 6.05
C GLU A 49 -12.25 0.64 5.20
N ALA A 50 -11.07 0.79 5.77
CA ALA A 50 -9.81 0.43 5.13
C ALA A 50 -9.54 -1.09 5.18
N GLU A 51 -10.32 -1.86 5.95
CA GLU A 51 -10.14 -3.30 6.17
C GLU A 51 -8.73 -3.66 6.67
N ILE A 52 -8.14 -2.75 7.47
CA ILE A 52 -6.80 -2.94 8.04
C ILE A 52 -6.83 -2.87 9.56
N TRP A 53 -5.90 -3.56 10.17
CA TRP A 53 -5.59 -3.39 11.58
C TRP A 53 -4.14 -2.95 11.77
N MET A 54 -3.90 -2.20 12.84
CA MET A 54 -2.58 -1.75 13.25
C MET A 54 -2.34 -2.03 14.73
N GLN A 55 -1.18 -2.57 15.04
CA GLN A 55 -0.69 -2.72 16.42
C GLN A 55 0.52 -1.80 16.58
N ASN A 56 0.45 -0.91 17.56
CA ASN A 56 1.44 0.14 17.77
C ASN A 56 1.99 0.10 19.19
N LYS A 57 3.30 0.18 19.37
CA LYS A 57 3.89 0.36 20.70
C LYS A 57 3.50 1.72 21.30
N THR A 58 3.52 2.75 20.48
CA THR A 58 3.00 4.08 20.84
C THR A 58 2.31 4.71 19.66
N SER A 59 1.26 5.47 19.92
CA SER A 59 0.60 6.29 18.92
C SER A 59 0.28 7.68 19.47
N CYS A 60 0.30 8.67 18.57
CA CYS A 60 -0.06 10.04 18.87
C CYS A 60 -0.92 10.57 17.73
N SER A 61 -2.01 11.22 18.06
CA SER A 61 -2.95 11.76 17.08
C SER A 61 -3.24 13.21 17.40
N ASP A 62 -3.08 14.08 16.42
CA ASP A 62 -3.56 15.46 16.41
C ASP A 62 -4.72 15.60 15.41
N GLN A 63 -5.15 16.81 15.11
CA GLN A 63 -6.25 17.07 14.18
C GLN A 63 -5.93 16.57 12.75
N LYS A 64 -4.67 16.67 12.31
CA LYS A 64 -4.23 16.41 10.94
C LYS A 64 -3.53 15.07 10.75
N TYR A 65 -2.78 14.63 11.76
CA TYR A 65 -1.93 13.44 11.64
C TYR A 65 -2.21 12.41 12.72
N TYR A 66 -2.08 11.14 12.34
CA TYR A 66 -1.94 10.01 13.25
C TYR A 66 -0.53 9.43 13.07
N ARG A 67 0.28 9.46 14.12
CA ARG A 67 1.67 9.01 14.12
C ARG A 67 1.81 7.78 14.99
N THR A 68 2.60 6.83 14.53
CA THR A 68 2.82 5.56 15.23
C THR A 68 4.30 5.24 15.29
N LYS A 69 4.70 4.47 16.31
CA LYS A 69 6.08 3.98 16.45
C LYS A 69 6.09 2.49 16.77
N ASN A 70 7.08 1.79 16.17
CA ASN A 70 7.28 0.34 16.35
C ASN A 70 5.99 -0.43 16.15
N SER A 71 5.53 -0.45 14.93
CA SER A 71 4.17 -0.84 14.60
C SER A 71 4.13 -1.95 13.58
N VAL A 72 2.99 -2.63 13.55
CA VAL A 72 2.64 -3.67 12.58
C VAL A 72 1.32 -3.29 11.93
N VAL A 73 1.20 -3.48 10.63
CA VAL A 73 -0.06 -3.32 9.88
C VAL A 73 -0.31 -4.55 9.01
N SER A 74 -1.56 -4.95 8.92
CA SER A 74 -2.04 -6.01 8.02
C SER A 74 -3.54 -5.86 7.77
N SER A 75 -4.04 -6.54 6.73
CA SER A 75 -5.47 -6.76 6.46
C SER A 75 -5.89 -8.21 6.67
N CYS A 76 -4.95 -9.08 7.05
CA CYS A 76 -5.21 -10.50 7.28
C CYS A 76 -5.69 -10.79 8.71
N ASN A 77 -5.93 -12.07 9.02
CA ASN A 77 -6.26 -12.52 10.37
C ASN A 77 -5.20 -12.03 11.38
N ILE A 78 -5.66 -11.55 12.54
CA ILE A 78 -4.82 -10.94 13.57
C ILE A 78 -3.85 -11.95 14.19
N GLU A 79 -4.30 -13.18 14.41
CA GLU A 79 -3.51 -14.20 15.10
C GLU A 79 -2.35 -14.72 14.22
N ASN A 80 -2.64 -15.05 12.95
CA ASN A 80 -1.67 -15.56 12.00
C ASN A 80 -1.85 -14.88 10.64
N PRO A 81 -1.36 -13.65 10.48
CA PRO A 81 -1.49 -12.95 9.21
C PRO A 81 -0.60 -13.57 8.13
N ASP A 82 -1.18 -13.86 6.96
CA ASP A 82 -0.44 -14.34 5.80
C ASP A 82 0.60 -13.32 5.33
N TRP A 83 0.31 -12.03 5.51
CA TRP A 83 1.27 -10.96 5.31
C TRP A 83 1.14 -9.89 6.39
N LYS A 84 2.24 -9.23 6.69
CA LYS A 84 2.30 -8.08 7.60
C LYS A 84 3.46 -7.16 7.24
N ILE A 85 3.31 -5.90 7.56
CA ILE A 85 4.38 -4.90 7.44
C ILE A 85 4.74 -4.42 8.84
N LYS A 86 6.00 -4.63 9.25
CA LYS A 86 6.56 -4.04 10.48
C LYS A 86 7.33 -2.79 10.11
N TYR A 87 7.17 -1.73 10.87
CA TYR A 87 7.85 -0.45 10.59
C TYR A 87 8.20 0.30 11.86
N THR A 88 9.23 1.16 11.79
CA THR A 88 9.71 1.91 12.95
C THR A 88 8.85 3.14 13.25
N ASN A 89 8.47 3.88 12.21
CA ASN A 89 7.63 5.07 12.33
C ASN A 89 6.59 5.09 11.22
N GLY A 90 5.36 5.45 11.58
CA GLY A 90 4.26 5.66 10.64
C GLY A 90 3.65 7.04 10.81
N LYS A 91 3.19 7.63 9.71
CA LYS A 91 2.49 8.91 9.70
C LYS A 91 1.33 8.85 8.71
N LEU A 92 0.12 8.81 9.22
CA LEU A 92 -1.10 8.89 8.42
C LEU A 92 -1.58 10.35 8.40
N ASN A 93 -1.75 10.90 7.22
CA ASN A 93 -2.47 12.16 7.04
C ASN A 93 -3.97 11.85 6.98
N LYS A 94 -4.75 12.41 7.91
CA LYS A 94 -6.19 12.13 8.05
C LYS A 94 -7.04 12.74 6.94
N GLU A 95 -6.57 13.84 6.33
CA GLU A 95 -7.24 14.52 5.22
C GLU A 95 -7.02 13.76 3.92
N THR A 96 -5.75 13.51 3.59
CA THR A 96 -5.39 12.84 2.33
C THR A 96 -5.47 11.32 2.41
N LYS A 97 -5.72 10.75 3.60
CA LYS A 97 -5.75 9.29 3.84
C LYS A 97 -4.49 8.57 3.36
N PHE A 98 -3.34 9.26 3.34
CA PHE A 98 -2.07 8.69 2.88
C PHE A 98 -1.20 8.31 4.08
N LEU A 99 -0.79 7.03 4.12
CA LEU A 99 0.05 6.45 5.16
C LEU A 99 1.51 6.38 4.68
N HIS A 100 2.39 7.04 5.42
CA HIS A 100 3.83 7.01 5.23
C HIS A 100 4.45 6.05 6.25
N LEU A 101 5.23 5.09 5.80
CA LEU A 101 5.95 4.13 6.62
C LEU A 101 7.46 4.33 6.44
N PHE A 102 8.19 4.35 7.55
CA PHE A 102 9.64 4.45 7.57
C PHE A 102 10.26 3.14 8.06
N ASN A 103 11.26 2.67 7.34
CA ASN A 103 11.92 1.39 7.52
C ASN A 103 10.93 0.20 7.56
N PRO A 104 9.97 0.10 6.62
CA PRO A 104 9.09 -1.04 6.57
C PRO A 104 9.82 -2.31 6.14
N VAL A 105 9.50 -3.40 6.83
CA VAL A 105 9.87 -4.76 6.48
C VAL A 105 8.59 -5.53 6.18
N PHE A 106 8.50 -6.06 4.98
CA PHE A 106 7.37 -6.87 4.54
C PHE A 106 7.61 -8.32 4.90
N TYR A 107 6.61 -8.96 5.45
CA TYR A 107 6.62 -10.37 5.83
C TYR A 107 5.53 -11.14 5.09
N VAL A 108 5.88 -12.35 4.66
CA VAL A 108 4.94 -13.40 4.27
C VAL A 108 4.99 -14.46 5.38
N GLY A 109 3.87 -14.58 6.11
CA GLY A 109 3.87 -15.31 7.38
C GLY A 109 4.91 -14.73 8.36
N ASN A 110 5.93 -15.52 8.66
CA ASN A 110 7.01 -15.12 9.57
C ASN A 110 8.34 -14.79 8.85
N PHE A 111 8.40 -14.92 7.51
CA PHE A 111 9.62 -14.66 6.74
C PHE A 111 9.66 -13.22 6.25
N PRO A 112 10.74 -12.45 6.54
CA PRO A 112 10.96 -11.14 5.95
C PRO A 112 11.33 -11.32 4.47
N VAL A 113 10.56 -10.68 3.58
CA VAL A 113 10.74 -10.81 2.11
C VAL A 113 11.27 -9.55 1.46
N LEU A 114 11.02 -8.38 2.05
CA LEU A 114 11.43 -7.11 1.47
C LEU A 114 11.61 -6.07 2.57
N TYR A 115 12.71 -5.31 2.48
CA TYR A 115 12.95 -4.10 3.27
C TYR A 115 13.00 -2.90 2.35
N LEU A 116 12.36 -1.82 2.76
CA LEU A 116 12.46 -0.51 2.11
C LEU A 116 12.80 0.57 3.14
N PRO A 117 13.58 1.61 2.80
CA PRO A 117 13.80 2.73 3.72
C PRO A 117 12.54 3.57 3.92
N TYR A 118 11.67 3.58 2.92
CA TYR A 118 10.39 4.29 2.91
C TYR A 118 9.39 3.57 2.02
N PHE A 119 8.14 3.55 2.46
CA PHE A 119 7.01 3.10 1.66
C PHE A 119 5.76 3.91 2.05
N GLY A 120 4.98 4.32 1.07
CA GLY A 120 3.74 5.06 1.31
C GLY A 120 2.62 4.59 0.40
N PHE A 121 1.40 4.56 0.95
CA PHE A 121 0.21 4.16 0.23
C PHE A 121 -1.06 4.83 0.76
N PRO A 122 -2.10 5.01 -0.06
CA PRO A 122 -3.40 5.48 0.38
C PRO A 122 -4.11 4.38 1.19
N THR A 123 -4.79 4.77 2.27
CA THR A 123 -5.59 3.85 3.11
C THR A 123 -7.07 3.86 2.74
N ASP A 124 -7.47 4.67 1.76
CA ASP A 124 -8.81 4.72 1.20
C ASP A 124 -8.85 4.06 -0.20
N LYS A 125 -10.05 3.87 -0.73
CA LYS A 125 -10.29 3.29 -2.06
C LYS A 125 -10.22 4.34 -3.18
N THR A 126 -9.77 5.56 -2.89
CA THR A 126 -9.68 6.64 -3.89
C THR A 126 -8.57 6.33 -4.89
N ARG A 127 -8.88 6.45 -6.17
CA ARG A 127 -7.91 6.32 -7.26
C ARG A 127 -6.87 7.44 -7.15
N ARG A 128 -5.58 7.07 -7.11
CA ARG A 128 -4.48 8.03 -6.97
C ARG A 128 -3.28 7.63 -7.81
N THR A 129 -2.64 8.63 -8.36
CA THR A 129 -1.33 8.44 -9.01
C THR A 129 -0.30 7.96 -8.00
N GLY A 130 0.44 6.92 -8.34
CA GLY A 130 1.50 6.37 -7.49
C GLY A 130 2.07 5.05 -7.97
N LEU A 131 2.99 4.52 -7.19
CA LEU A 131 3.52 3.17 -7.39
C LEU A 131 2.54 2.16 -6.78
N LEU A 132 2.17 1.15 -7.56
CA LEU A 132 1.42 0.01 -7.06
C LEU A 132 2.38 -1.03 -6.46
N ILE A 133 1.81 -2.04 -5.81
CA ILE A 133 2.59 -3.12 -5.21
C ILE A 133 3.34 -3.86 -6.33
N PRO A 134 4.67 -4.04 -6.18
CA PRO A 134 5.45 -4.75 -7.18
C PRO A 134 5.05 -6.23 -7.23
N GLU A 135 5.08 -6.78 -8.43
CA GLU A 135 4.88 -8.20 -8.64
C GLU A 135 6.24 -8.88 -8.82
N VAL A 136 6.45 -9.95 -8.08
CA VAL A 136 7.65 -10.78 -8.15
C VAL A 136 7.26 -12.24 -8.30
N GLY A 137 8.03 -12.99 -9.07
CA GLY A 137 7.76 -14.41 -9.24
C GLY A 137 8.81 -15.10 -10.09
N TYR A 138 8.54 -16.37 -10.40
CA TYR A 138 9.40 -17.20 -11.23
C TYR A 138 8.59 -17.90 -12.31
N ILE A 139 9.04 -17.76 -13.55
CA ILE A 139 8.47 -18.43 -14.71
C ILE A 139 9.54 -19.39 -15.25
N SER A 140 9.23 -20.67 -15.36
CA SER A 140 10.20 -21.72 -15.72
C SER A 140 11.00 -21.43 -16.99
N LYS A 141 10.39 -20.80 -18.00
CA LYS A 141 11.04 -20.45 -19.28
C LYS A 141 11.78 -19.12 -19.23
N GLU A 142 11.28 -18.14 -18.46
CA GLU A 142 11.75 -16.75 -18.49
C GLU A 142 12.54 -16.34 -17.23
N GLY A 143 12.62 -17.25 -16.24
CA GLY A 143 13.35 -17.07 -15.00
C GLY A 143 12.59 -16.24 -13.97
N PHE A 144 13.34 -15.64 -13.06
CA PHE A 144 12.78 -14.71 -12.06
C PHE A 144 12.31 -13.42 -12.75
N TYR A 145 11.14 -12.94 -12.37
CA TYR A 145 10.62 -11.67 -12.87
C TYR A 145 10.29 -10.69 -11.75
N TYR A 146 10.47 -9.42 -12.06
CA TYR A 146 10.04 -8.27 -11.28
C TYR A 146 9.27 -7.32 -12.18
N LYS A 147 8.08 -6.91 -11.76
CA LYS A 147 7.25 -5.90 -12.43
C LYS A 147 6.87 -4.84 -11.42
N GLN A 148 7.08 -3.58 -11.75
CA GLN A 148 6.72 -2.43 -10.93
C GLN A 148 5.63 -1.61 -11.61
N PRO A 149 4.35 -1.84 -11.31
CA PRO A 149 3.31 -1.01 -11.89
C PRO A 149 3.36 0.42 -11.36
N ILE A 150 3.23 1.38 -12.28
CA ILE A 150 3.15 2.82 -12.02
C ILE A 150 1.79 3.29 -12.52
N TYR A 151 0.98 3.82 -11.65
CA TYR A 151 -0.39 4.20 -11.96
C TYR A 151 -0.54 5.72 -11.96
N PHE A 152 -1.11 6.26 -13.02
CA PHE A 152 -1.43 7.67 -13.21
C PHE A 152 -2.94 7.82 -13.33
N ALA A 153 -3.57 8.49 -12.37
CA ALA A 153 -5.01 8.76 -12.34
C ALA A 153 -5.27 10.24 -12.06
N PRO A 154 -4.96 11.15 -13.01
CA PRO A 154 -5.13 12.59 -12.82
C PRO A 154 -6.59 13.02 -12.87
N TYR A 155 -7.45 12.25 -13.54
CA TYR A 155 -8.87 12.51 -13.72
C TYR A 155 -9.71 11.26 -13.45
N GLU A 156 -10.99 11.46 -13.15
CA GLU A 156 -11.92 10.35 -12.92
C GLU A 156 -12.25 9.58 -14.19
N SER A 157 -12.22 10.27 -15.34
CA SER A 157 -12.59 9.73 -16.65
C SER A 157 -11.52 8.89 -17.33
N TRP A 158 -10.25 8.94 -16.89
CA TRP A 158 -9.20 8.14 -17.50
C TRP A 158 -8.03 7.87 -16.53
N ASP A 159 -7.28 6.83 -16.84
CA ASP A 159 -6.03 6.50 -16.18
C ASP A 159 -5.03 5.86 -17.15
N LEU A 160 -3.76 5.89 -16.74
CA LEU A 160 -2.67 5.25 -17.43
C LEU A 160 -1.87 4.41 -16.43
N GLN A 161 -1.69 3.15 -16.72
CA GLN A 161 -0.79 2.27 -15.99
C GLN A 161 0.41 1.92 -16.84
N LEU A 162 1.61 2.11 -16.32
CA LEU A 162 2.86 1.68 -16.91
C LEU A 162 3.40 0.50 -16.11
N ASP A 163 3.75 -0.59 -16.79
CA ASP A 163 4.24 -1.83 -16.20
C ASP A 163 5.68 -2.13 -16.68
N PRO A 164 6.71 -1.38 -16.23
CA PRO A 164 8.09 -1.76 -16.46
C PRO A 164 8.38 -3.08 -15.75
N GLN A 165 9.06 -3.98 -16.45
CA GLN A 165 9.37 -5.30 -15.94
C GLN A 165 10.73 -5.81 -16.45
N VAL A 166 11.33 -6.67 -15.63
CA VAL A 166 12.55 -7.39 -15.96
C VAL A 166 12.33 -8.88 -15.73
N ARG A 167 12.84 -9.69 -16.64
CA ARG A 167 12.85 -11.16 -16.56
C ARG A 167 14.27 -11.65 -16.74
N SER A 168 14.78 -12.38 -15.76
CA SER A 168 16.22 -12.69 -15.65
C SER A 168 16.78 -13.46 -16.85
N THR A 169 15.98 -14.30 -17.49
CA THR A 169 16.39 -15.09 -18.68
C THR A 169 16.00 -14.40 -19.98
N ARG A 170 14.93 -13.60 -19.99
CA ARG A 170 14.36 -13.05 -21.21
C ARG A 170 14.86 -11.65 -21.54
N GLY A 171 14.75 -10.67 -20.58
CA GLY A 171 15.12 -9.28 -20.86
C GLY A 171 14.29 -8.26 -20.11
N PHE A 172 14.11 -7.10 -20.73
CA PHE A 172 13.37 -5.97 -20.20
C PHE A 172 12.14 -5.67 -21.04
N GLY A 173 11.05 -5.27 -20.40
CA GLY A 173 9.85 -4.85 -21.09
C GLY A 173 9.15 -3.71 -20.39
N ILE A 174 8.34 -2.99 -21.14
CA ILE A 174 7.39 -2.02 -20.62
C ILE A 174 6.07 -2.17 -21.35
N TYR A 175 4.99 -2.26 -20.59
CA TYR A 175 3.62 -2.23 -21.10
C TYR A 175 2.94 -0.99 -20.58
N ALA A 176 2.06 -0.43 -21.39
CA ALA A 176 1.21 0.70 -21.04
C ALA A 176 -0.25 0.28 -21.23
N THR A 177 -1.07 0.53 -20.25
CA THR A 177 -2.52 0.32 -20.31
C THR A 177 -3.20 1.66 -20.07
N PHE A 178 -3.87 2.18 -21.08
CA PHE A 178 -4.68 3.39 -21.00
C PHE A 178 -6.14 2.98 -20.92
N ARG A 179 -6.83 3.44 -19.87
CA ARG A 179 -8.26 3.20 -19.66
C ARG A 179 -8.99 4.51 -19.64
N PHE A 180 -10.15 4.54 -20.26
CA PHE A 180 -11.03 5.70 -20.26
C PHE A 180 -12.49 5.29 -20.11
N ALA A 181 -13.28 6.17 -19.50
CA ALA A 181 -14.71 6.03 -19.36
C ALA A 181 -15.37 7.32 -19.86
N ASP A 182 -16.19 7.21 -20.89
CA ASP A 182 -16.98 8.31 -21.42
C ASP A 182 -18.29 8.50 -20.65
N SER A 183 -18.85 7.39 -20.15
CA SER A 183 -20.05 7.36 -19.33
C SER A 183 -20.02 6.20 -18.35
N PRO A 184 -20.96 6.09 -17.39
CA PRO A 184 -21.06 4.94 -16.51
C PRO A 184 -21.28 3.59 -17.22
N TYR A 185 -21.67 3.64 -18.50
CA TYR A 185 -22.01 2.46 -19.31
C TYR A 185 -21.08 2.27 -20.51
N SER A 186 -20.08 3.14 -20.67
CA SER A 186 -19.17 3.08 -21.81
C SER A 186 -17.75 3.34 -21.33
N TYR A 187 -16.90 2.35 -21.54
CA TYR A 187 -15.48 2.41 -21.19
C TYR A 187 -14.64 1.73 -22.26
N GLY A 188 -13.38 2.09 -22.33
CA GLY A 188 -12.43 1.48 -23.25
C GLY A 188 -11.06 1.30 -22.61
N GLU A 189 -10.35 0.31 -23.11
CA GLU A 189 -8.97 0.02 -22.72
C GLU A 189 -8.11 -0.11 -23.98
N ILE A 190 -6.96 0.54 -23.99
CA ILE A 190 -5.92 0.39 -24.99
C ILE A 190 -4.67 -0.08 -24.26
N ARG A 191 -4.17 -1.23 -24.64
CA ARG A 191 -2.95 -1.80 -24.07
C ARG A 191 -1.91 -2.00 -25.17
N GLY A 192 -0.68 -1.59 -24.89
CA GLY A 192 0.44 -1.80 -25.79
C GLY A 192 1.74 -1.90 -25.04
N GLY A 193 2.73 -2.49 -25.65
CA GLY A 193 4.03 -2.62 -25.02
C GLY A 193 5.11 -3.16 -25.91
N VAL A 194 6.32 -3.08 -25.40
CA VAL A 194 7.53 -3.57 -26.04
C VAL A 194 8.34 -4.38 -25.04
N PHE A 195 8.92 -5.47 -25.53
CA PHE A 195 9.82 -6.32 -24.77
C PHE A 195 11.10 -6.51 -25.55
N ASP A 196 12.24 -6.15 -24.94
CA ASP A 196 13.58 -6.32 -25.51
C ASP A 196 14.21 -7.59 -24.95
N ASN A 197 14.48 -8.56 -25.83
CA ASN A 197 14.98 -9.86 -25.43
C ASN A 197 16.51 -9.88 -25.45
N PHE A 198 17.14 -10.40 -24.40
CA PHE A 198 18.58 -10.64 -24.38
C PHE A 198 18.99 -11.59 -25.54
N LYS A 199 20.14 -11.37 -26.17
CA LYS A 199 20.68 -12.26 -27.21
C LYS A 199 20.69 -13.73 -26.78
N ARG A 200 21.06 -13.99 -25.51
CA ARG A 200 21.06 -15.33 -24.91
C ARG A 200 19.66 -15.95 -24.81
N ALA A 201 18.62 -15.15 -24.70
CA ALA A 201 17.24 -15.61 -24.65
C ALA A 201 16.73 -16.02 -26.02
N GLN A 202 17.18 -15.37 -27.10
CA GLN A 202 16.82 -15.69 -28.47
C GLN A 202 17.30 -17.10 -28.84
N GLU A 203 18.52 -17.45 -28.46
CA GLU A 203 19.08 -18.78 -28.72
C GLU A 203 18.39 -19.88 -27.91
N LYS A 204 18.09 -19.60 -26.64
CA LYS A 204 17.55 -20.59 -25.68
C LYS A 204 16.04 -20.79 -25.77
N LEU A 205 15.30 -19.74 -26.13
CA LEU A 205 13.83 -19.72 -26.13
C LEU A 205 13.22 -19.69 -27.52
N GLU A 206 14.04 -19.79 -28.57
CA GLU A 206 13.64 -19.76 -30.00
C GLU A 206 12.87 -18.50 -30.41
N TYR A 207 13.07 -17.37 -29.68
CA TYR A 207 12.49 -16.10 -30.07
C TYR A 207 13.21 -15.54 -31.31
N LYS A 208 12.52 -15.50 -32.45
CA LYS A 208 13.07 -15.00 -33.72
C LYS A 208 13.43 -13.52 -33.72
N ASN A 209 12.81 -12.71 -32.87
CA ASN A 209 12.96 -11.26 -32.89
C ASN A 209 13.60 -10.75 -31.59
N GLU A 210 14.51 -9.77 -31.70
CA GLU A 210 15.08 -9.07 -30.56
C GLU A 210 14.00 -8.30 -29.77
N LYS A 211 13.05 -7.71 -30.49
CA LYS A 211 11.96 -6.91 -29.90
C LYS A 211 10.61 -7.52 -30.21
N HIS A 212 9.78 -7.63 -29.19
CA HIS A 212 8.38 -7.96 -29.32
C HIS A 212 7.53 -6.73 -29.07
N HIS A 213 6.58 -6.47 -29.98
CA HIS A 213 5.56 -5.45 -29.83
C HIS A 213 4.21 -6.14 -29.71
N GLY A 214 3.37 -5.65 -28.81
CA GLY A 214 2.01 -6.11 -28.68
C GLY A 214 1.08 -4.91 -28.43
N TYR A 215 -0.11 -4.97 -28.99
CA TYR A 215 -1.18 -4.01 -28.71
C TYR A 215 -2.51 -4.74 -28.71
N GLU A 216 -3.40 -4.25 -27.88
CA GLU A 216 -4.75 -4.76 -27.70
C GLU A 216 -5.67 -3.55 -27.50
N PHE A 217 -6.86 -3.63 -28.05
CA PHE A 217 -7.89 -2.60 -27.89
C PHE A 217 -9.19 -3.29 -27.53
N ASP A 218 -9.82 -2.81 -26.47
CA ASP A 218 -11.13 -3.24 -26.01
C ASP A 218 -12.01 -2.02 -25.76
N TYR A 219 -13.26 -2.10 -26.18
CA TYR A 219 -14.25 -1.03 -26.00
C TYR A 219 -15.63 -1.66 -25.80
N ASP A 220 -16.31 -1.27 -24.72
CA ASP A 220 -17.63 -1.76 -24.33
C ASP A 220 -18.62 -0.60 -24.12
#